data_afeb2e95f56abcd53ef89560ee653230
#
_entry.id   afeb2e95f56abcd53ef89560ee653230
#
_cell.length_a   1.000
_cell.length_b   1.000
_cell.length_c   1.000
_cell.angle_alpha   90.00
_cell.angle_beta   90.00
_cell.angle_gamma   90.00
#
_symmetry.space_group_name_H-M   'P 1'
#
loop_
_entity.id
_entity.type
_entity.pdbx_description
1 polymer ?
#
loop_
_entity_poly.entity_id
_entity_poly.type
_entity_poly.pdbx_seq_one_letter_code
_entity_poly.pdbx_strand_id
1 'polypeptide(L)'
;MTFAESLRAYADWCDEHPELQRNAQINTYGETAEQAKGIMLADSGAKLDLLPGNKDIVYLIQTFGEVTIEHVLHKSGVCDLSIVDNQVVAVLKPEFAELIKP
;
A
#
# COMPACT_ATOMS: atom_id res chain seq x y z
N MET A 1 -9.47 21.67 -4.93
CA MET A 1 -9.21 20.53 -5.84
C MET A 1 -9.15 19.25 -5.02
N THR A 2 -9.90 18.23 -5.41
CA THR A 2 -9.84 16.93 -4.73
C THR A 2 -8.55 16.21 -5.11
N PHE A 3 -8.25 15.12 -4.37
CA PHE A 3 -7.09 14.27 -4.71
C PHE A 3 -7.19 13.75 -6.14
N ALA A 4 -8.36 13.24 -6.53
CA ALA A 4 -8.56 12.73 -7.89
C ALA A 4 -8.40 13.82 -8.94
N GLU A 5 -8.94 15.01 -8.70
CA GLU A 5 -8.78 16.15 -9.60
C GLU A 5 -7.31 16.55 -9.74
N SER A 6 -6.57 16.52 -8.63
CA SER A 6 -5.13 16.82 -8.63
C SER A 6 -4.35 15.80 -9.47
N LEU A 7 -4.70 14.50 -9.36
CA LEU A 7 -4.07 13.46 -10.17
C LEU A 7 -4.36 13.64 -11.65
N ARG A 8 -5.61 14.01 -11.99
CA ARG A 8 -5.98 14.27 -13.38
C ARG A 8 -5.23 15.47 -13.95
N ALA A 9 -5.07 16.52 -13.14
CA ALA A 9 -4.30 17.69 -13.56
C ALA A 9 -2.84 17.33 -13.84
N TYR A 10 -2.25 16.49 -12.98
CA TYR A 10 -0.88 16.01 -13.23
C TYR A 10 -0.80 15.13 -14.46
N ALA A 11 -1.80 14.27 -14.68
CA ALA A 11 -1.84 13.43 -15.87
C ALA A 11 -1.92 14.27 -17.14
N ASP A 12 -2.75 15.32 -17.14
CA ASP A 12 -2.85 16.25 -18.27
C ASP A 12 -1.52 16.94 -18.54
N TRP A 13 -0.82 17.35 -17.48
CA TRP A 13 0.50 17.94 -17.60
C TRP A 13 1.49 16.94 -18.22
N CYS A 14 1.44 15.67 -17.81
CA CYS A 14 2.28 14.63 -18.38
C CYS A 14 2.03 14.43 -19.88
N ASP A 15 0.77 14.49 -20.29
CA ASP A 15 0.40 14.36 -21.70
C ASP A 15 1.02 15.49 -22.55
N GLU A 16 1.15 16.68 -21.98
CA GLU A 16 1.75 17.83 -22.64
C GLU A 16 3.28 17.79 -22.62
N HIS A 17 3.87 16.95 -21.76
CA HIS A 17 5.31 16.88 -21.54
C HIS A 17 5.81 15.42 -21.56
N PRO A 18 5.58 14.67 -22.65
CA PRO A 18 5.92 13.24 -22.67
C PRO A 18 7.40 12.95 -22.45
N GLU A 19 8.27 13.87 -22.84
CA GLU A 19 9.72 13.72 -22.67
C GLU A 19 10.17 13.78 -21.22
N LEU A 20 9.31 14.26 -20.32
CA LEU A 20 9.61 14.40 -18.89
C LEU A 20 9.00 13.30 -18.04
N GLN A 21 8.27 12.36 -18.66
CA GLN A 21 7.61 11.29 -17.92
C GLN A 21 8.63 10.33 -17.31
N ARG A 22 8.33 9.92 -16.09
CA ARG A 22 9.13 8.98 -15.30
C ARG A 22 8.18 8.07 -14.53
N ASN A 23 8.72 6.97 -14.02
CA ASN A 23 7.98 6.19 -13.02
C ASN A 23 7.71 7.09 -11.81
N ALA A 24 6.49 7.04 -11.33
CA ALA A 24 6.07 7.85 -10.20
C ALA A 24 5.65 6.98 -9.02
N GLN A 25 5.96 7.42 -7.82
CA GLN A 25 5.52 6.78 -6.59
C GLN A 25 4.77 7.80 -5.76
N ILE A 26 3.61 7.40 -5.27
CA ILE A 26 2.77 8.22 -4.40
C ILE A 26 2.63 7.47 -3.08
N ASN A 27 2.89 8.17 -1.98
CA ASN A 27 2.69 7.61 -0.65
C ASN A 27 1.41 8.20 -0.07
N THR A 28 0.58 7.34 0.53
CA THR A 28 -0.58 7.78 1.28
C THR A 28 -0.40 7.39 2.74
N TYR A 29 -1.03 8.12 3.63
CA TYR A 29 -0.88 7.93 5.07
C TYR A 29 -2.24 7.96 5.75
N GLY A 30 -2.38 7.23 6.84
CA GLY A 30 -3.54 7.30 7.69
C GLY A 30 -4.70 6.38 7.29
N GLU A 31 -4.49 5.47 6.36
CA GLU A 31 -5.50 4.47 6.04
C GLU A 31 -5.69 3.54 7.25
N THR A 32 -6.96 3.22 7.52
CA THR A 32 -7.32 2.25 8.56
C THR A 32 -7.17 0.82 8.04
N ALA A 33 -7.18 -0.14 8.96
CA ALA A 33 -7.17 -1.56 8.57
C ALA A 33 -8.37 -1.91 7.68
N GLU A 34 -9.53 -1.33 7.96
CA GLU A 34 -10.74 -1.55 7.14
C GLU A 34 -10.59 -1.00 5.73
N GLN A 35 -9.98 0.18 5.61
CA GLN A 35 -9.70 0.77 4.30
C GLN A 35 -8.70 -0.08 3.52
N ALA A 36 -7.69 -0.63 4.19
CA ALA A 36 -6.71 -1.52 3.57
C ALA A 36 -7.38 -2.79 3.03
N LYS A 37 -8.30 -3.39 3.81
CA LYS A 37 -9.09 -4.53 3.32
C LYS A 37 -9.90 -4.18 2.09
N GLY A 38 -10.53 -3.01 2.10
CA GLY A 38 -11.31 -2.53 0.94
C GLY A 38 -10.46 -2.43 -0.32
N ILE A 39 -9.24 -1.91 -0.19
CA ILE A 39 -8.30 -1.82 -1.31
C ILE A 39 -7.93 -3.23 -1.82
N MET A 40 -7.61 -4.15 -0.92
CA MET A 40 -7.22 -5.51 -1.30
C MET A 40 -8.36 -6.28 -1.96
N LEU A 41 -9.60 -6.03 -1.53
CA LEU A 41 -10.78 -6.65 -2.15
C LEU A 41 -11.08 -6.06 -3.52
N ALA A 42 -10.85 -4.77 -3.69
CA ALA A 42 -11.11 -4.07 -4.95
C ALA A 42 -9.99 -4.28 -5.98
N ASP A 43 -8.78 -4.56 -5.54
CA ASP A 43 -7.60 -4.70 -6.40
C ASP A 43 -6.84 -5.97 -6.02
N SER A 44 -7.04 -7.03 -6.80
CA SER A 44 -6.39 -8.31 -6.56
C SER A 44 -4.88 -8.27 -6.79
N GLY A 45 -4.39 -7.24 -7.47
CA GLY A 45 -2.96 -7.03 -7.67
C GLY A 45 -2.27 -6.31 -6.53
N ALA A 46 -3.03 -5.78 -5.55
CA ALA A 46 -2.46 -5.09 -4.40
C ALA A 46 -1.67 -6.09 -3.53
N LYS A 47 -0.51 -5.66 -3.04
CA LYS A 47 0.38 -6.52 -2.26
C LYS A 47 0.75 -5.86 -0.95
N LEU A 48 0.77 -6.67 0.12
CA LEU A 48 1.30 -6.23 1.41
C LEU A 48 2.79 -6.52 1.47
N ASP A 49 3.58 -5.48 1.73
CA ASP A 49 5.02 -5.60 1.96
C ASP A 49 5.27 -5.47 3.46
N LEU A 50 5.66 -6.58 4.07
CA LEU A 50 5.91 -6.67 5.50
C LEU A 50 7.37 -6.44 5.88
N LEU A 51 8.23 -6.17 4.90
CA LEU A 51 9.67 -6.09 5.10
C LEU A 51 10.28 -4.68 4.97
N PRO A 52 9.52 -3.58 5.14
CA PRO A 52 10.18 -2.28 5.17
C PRO A 52 11.09 -2.17 6.39
N GLY A 53 12.12 -1.33 6.29
CA GLY A 53 13.08 -1.15 7.37
C GLY A 53 12.51 -0.55 8.65
N ASN A 54 11.33 0.05 8.58
CA ASN A 54 10.65 0.61 9.74
C ASN A 54 9.84 -0.49 10.44
N LYS A 55 10.06 -0.64 11.76
CA LYS A 55 9.43 -1.70 12.55
C LYS A 55 7.93 -1.50 12.78
N ASP A 56 7.45 -0.28 12.63
CA ASP A 56 6.08 0.08 13.02
C ASP A 56 5.14 0.18 11.84
N ILE A 57 5.63 0.09 10.62
CA ILE A 57 4.82 0.25 9.42
C ILE A 57 4.95 -0.93 8.48
N VAL A 58 3.92 -1.09 7.66
CA VAL A 58 3.92 -1.97 6.49
C VAL A 58 3.36 -1.17 5.33
N TYR A 59 3.66 -1.59 4.11
CA TYR A 59 3.14 -0.95 2.91
C TYR A 59 2.12 -1.84 2.23
N LEU A 60 1.00 -1.25 1.84
CA LEU A 60 0.07 -1.87 0.89
C LEU A 60 0.33 -1.20 -0.46
N ILE A 61 0.75 -1.98 -1.44
CA ILE A 61 1.24 -1.47 -2.70
C ILE A 61 0.25 -1.77 -3.82
N GLN A 62 -0.16 -0.72 -4.52
CA GLN A 62 -0.94 -0.83 -5.75
C GLN A 62 -0.09 -0.32 -6.91
N THR A 63 -0.22 -0.97 -8.06
CA THR A 63 0.51 -0.57 -9.27
C THR A 63 -0.49 -0.27 -10.38
N PHE A 64 -0.35 0.91 -10.97
CA PHE A 64 -1.14 1.37 -12.10
C PHE A 64 -0.17 1.75 -13.22
N GLY A 65 0.24 0.75 -14.02
CA GLY A 65 1.25 0.99 -15.05
C GLY A 65 2.56 1.45 -14.44
N GLU A 66 2.99 2.66 -14.78
CA GLU A 66 4.24 3.24 -14.29
C GLU A 66 4.06 4.02 -12.97
N VAL A 67 2.86 3.99 -12.39
CA VAL A 67 2.57 4.66 -11.12
C VAL A 67 2.39 3.62 -10.03
N THR A 68 3.13 3.77 -8.96
CA THR A 68 3.02 2.91 -7.78
C THR A 68 2.45 3.73 -6.62
N ILE A 69 1.42 3.22 -5.98
CA ILE A 69 0.86 3.83 -4.78
C ILE A 69 1.26 2.97 -3.59
N GLU A 70 1.95 3.55 -2.62
CA GLU A 70 2.27 2.90 -1.36
C GLU A 70 1.41 3.49 -0.26
N HIS A 71 0.50 2.68 0.25
CA HIS A 71 -0.31 3.04 1.41
C HIS A 71 0.46 2.65 2.66
N VAL A 72 0.82 3.63 3.47
CA VAL A 72 1.57 3.40 4.70
C VAL A 72 0.59 3.06 5.81
N LEU A 73 0.72 1.85 6.35
CA LEU A 73 -0.17 1.32 7.38
C LEU A 73 0.61 1.08 8.66
N HIS A 74 -0.06 1.20 9.80
CA HIS A 74 0.51 0.74 11.06
C HIS A 74 0.57 -0.79 11.07
N LYS A 75 1.72 -1.33 11.42
CA LYS A 75 1.91 -2.78 11.48
C LYS A 75 0.90 -3.43 12.42
N SER A 76 0.59 -2.79 13.55
CA SER A 76 -0.38 -3.32 14.52
C SER A 76 -1.80 -3.44 13.96
N GLY A 77 -2.12 -2.70 12.90
CA GLY A 77 -3.44 -2.78 12.25
C GLY A 77 -3.61 -4.04 11.40
N VAL A 78 -2.53 -4.62 10.90
CA VAL A 78 -2.56 -5.75 9.97
C VAL A 78 -1.86 -7.00 10.51
N CYS A 79 -1.08 -6.88 11.57
CA CYS A 79 -0.32 -7.99 12.15
C CYS A 79 -0.58 -8.13 13.63
N ASP A 80 -0.51 -9.38 14.10
CA ASP A 80 -0.43 -9.70 15.52
C ASP A 80 1.02 -10.03 15.85
N LEU A 81 1.45 -9.69 17.07
CA LEU A 81 2.77 -10.07 17.56
C LEU A 81 2.70 -11.47 18.17
N SER A 82 3.68 -12.28 17.87
CA SER A 82 3.80 -13.64 18.40
C SER A 82 5.23 -13.87 18.85
N ILE A 83 5.42 -14.80 19.77
CA ILE A 83 6.74 -15.19 20.24
C ILE A 83 7.06 -16.58 19.70
N VAL A 84 8.15 -16.66 18.94
CA VAL A 84 8.64 -17.91 18.35
C VAL A 84 10.13 -17.99 18.65
N ASP A 85 10.56 -19.07 19.33
CA ASP A 85 11.96 -19.28 19.69
C ASP A 85 12.57 -18.08 20.44
N ASN A 86 11.82 -17.53 21.40
CA ASN A 86 12.21 -16.37 22.21
C ASN A 86 12.37 -15.07 21.40
N GLN A 87 11.86 -15.03 20.17
CA GLN A 87 11.89 -13.83 19.33
C GLN A 87 10.48 -13.35 19.06
N VAL A 88 10.29 -12.04 19.06
CA VAL A 88 9.02 -11.43 18.70
C VAL A 88 8.93 -11.38 17.17
N VAL A 89 7.89 -12.00 16.62
CA VAL A 89 7.62 -12.00 15.19
C VAL A 89 6.24 -11.40 14.92
N ALA A 90 6.11 -10.72 13.80
CA ALA A 90 4.83 -10.20 13.34
C ALA A 90 4.18 -11.23 12.42
N VAL A 91 2.94 -11.61 12.74
CA VAL A 91 2.17 -12.56 11.95
C VAL A 91 0.94 -11.85 11.41
N LEU A 92 0.67 -12.00 10.12
CA LEU A 92 -0.49 -11.38 9.49
C LEU A 92 -1.77 -11.84 10.19
N LYS A 93 -2.67 -10.90 10.49
CA LYS A 93 -3.99 -11.23 11.02
C LYS A 93 -4.72 -12.10 10.00
N PRO A 94 -5.52 -13.10 10.46
CA PRO A 94 -6.20 -14.02 9.53
C PRO A 94 -7.03 -13.32 8.46
N GLU A 95 -7.67 -12.22 8.79
CA GLU A 95 -8.51 -11.46 7.85
C GLU A 95 -7.71 -10.87 6.69
N PHE A 96 -6.42 -10.57 6.89
CA PHE A 96 -5.53 -10.14 5.82
C PHE A 96 -4.89 -11.32 5.10
N ALA A 97 -4.52 -12.36 5.84
CA ALA A 97 -3.93 -13.56 5.25
C ALA A 97 -4.86 -14.19 4.22
N GLU A 98 -6.17 -14.17 4.46
CA GLU A 98 -7.15 -14.73 3.54
C GLU A 98 -7.25 -13.94 2.23
N LEU A 99 -6.98 -12.64 2.26
CA LEU A 99 -7.07 -11.77 1.09
C LEU A 99 -5.91 -11.97 0.11
N ILE A 100 -4.79 -12.52 0.57
CA ILE A 100 -3.61 -12.73 -0.27
C ILE A 100 -3.44 -14.17 -0.72
N LYS A 101 -4.38 -15.05 -0.40
CA LYS A 101 -4.36 -16.42 -0.91
C LYS A 101 -4.62 -16.42 -2.41
N PRO A 102 -3.87 -17.20 -3.18
CA PRO A 102 -4.12 -17.34 -4.61
C PRO A 102 -5.43 -18.03 -4.91
#